data_3d82bdaf2b75123b4080d09c9f7ccfc8
#
_entry.id   3d82bdaf2b75123b4080d09c9f7ccfc8
#
_cell.length_a   1.000
_cell.length_b   1.000
_cell.length_c   1.000
_cell.angle_alpha   90.00
_cell.angle_beta   90.00
_cell.angle_gamma   90.00
#
_symmetry.space_group_name_H-M   'P 1'
#
loop_
_entity.id
_entity.type
_entity.pdbx_description
1 polymer ?
#
loop_
_entity_poly.entity_id
_entity_poly.type
_entity_poly.pdbx_seq_one_letter_code
_entity_poly.pdbx_strand_id
1 'polypeptide(L)'
;MDEEKRIEKAAYVLKAVAHPLRIKIIQMLIEHKELNVSTIYKSLNAEQSLISHHLINMRDKGILDIRRSGKNIYYFLVDTAISDIILCIYRSKILA
;
A
#
# COMPACT_ATOMS: atom_id res chain seq x y z
N MET A 1 -15.08 -3.27 19.41
CA MET A 1 -15.34 -4.11 18.23
C MET A 1 -15.30 -5.56 18.66
N ASP A 2 -16.30 -6.35 18.31
CA ASP A 2 -16.30 -7.77 18.64
C ASP A 2 -15.26 -8.55 17.81
N GLU A 3 -14.97 -9.77 18.24
CA GLU A 3 -13.94 -10.61 17.66
C GLU A 3 -14.23 -10.95 16.18
N GLU A 4 -15.49 -11.22 15.89
CA GLU A 4 -15.88 -11.57 14.52
C GLU A 4 -15.67 -10.41 13.54
N LYS A 5 -16.01 -9.20 13.94
CA LYS A 5 -15.77 -7.99 13.14
C LYS A 5 -14.29 -7.70 12.99
N ARG A 6 -13.50 -7.97 14.02
CA ARG A 6 -12.04 -7.83 13.93
C ARG A 6 -11.44 -8.77 12.89
N ILE A 7 -11.89 -10.02 12.87
CA ILE A 7 -11.46 -11.02 11.89
C ILE A 7 -11.83 -10.56 10.47
N GLU A 8 -13.06 -10.13 10.29
CA GLU A 8 -13.55 -9.64 9.00
C GLU A 8 -12.73 -8.45 8.50
N LYS A 9 -12.43 -7.49 9.37
CA LYS A 9 -11.60 -6.33 9.04
C LYS A 9 -10.18 -6.72 8.71
N ALA A 10 -9.59 -7.63 9.47
CA ALA A 10 -8.24 -8.11 9.20
C ALA A 10 -8.17 -8.76 7.82
N ALA A 11 -9.14 -9.62 7.50
CA ALA A 11 -9.23 -10.25 6.20
C ALA A 11 -9.40 -9.23 5.07
N TYR A 12 -10.22 -8.21 5.30
CA TYR A 12 -10.45 -7.12 4.35
C TYR A 12 -9.16 -6.35 4.03
N VAL A 13 -8.38 -6.02 5.05
CA VAL A 13 -7.10 -5.32 4.89
C VAL A 13 -6.08 -6.21 4.18
N LEU A 14 -5.93 -7.46 4.63
CA LEU A 14 -4.99 -8.40 4.00
C LEU A 14 -5.31 -8.62 2.53
N LYS A 15 -6.58 -8.74 2.20
CA LYS A 15 -7.04 -8.91 0.82
C LYS A 15 -6.70 -7.69 -0.04
N ALA A 16 -6.78 -6.50 0.54
CA ALA A 16 -6.50 -5.26 -0.16
C ALA A 16 -5.03 -5.11 -0.55
N VAL A 17 -4.11 -5.72 0.20
CA VAL A 17 -2.66 -5.69 -0.11
C VAL A 17 -2.17 -6.92 -0.86
N ALA A 18 -2.98 -7.98 -0.93
CA ALA A 18 -2.60 -9.26 -1.53
C ALA A 18 -2.67 -9.19 -3.07
N HIS A 19 -1.86 -8.32 -3.66
CA HIS A 19 -1.76 -8.12 -5.10
C HIS A 19 -0.32 -7.70 -5.41
N PRO A 20 0.37 -8.36 -6.36
CA PRO A 20 1.79 -8.09 -6.62
C PRO A 20 2.09 -6.61 -6.85
N LEU A 21 1.29 -5.93 -7.64
CA LEU A 21 1.54 -4.52 -7.94
C LEU A 21 1.34 -3.63 -6.71
N ARG A 22 0.36 -3.96 -5.87
CA ARG A 22 0.13 -3.22 -4.62
C ARG A 22 1.27 -3.43 -3.63
N ILE A 23 1.82 -4.64 -3.56
CA ILE A 23 2.99 -4.93 -2.73
C ILE A 23 4.19 -4.13 -3.22
N LYS A 24 4.41 -4.04 -4.53
CA LYS A 24 5.48 -3.21 -5.11
C LYS A 24 5.32 -1.73 -4.72
N ILE A 25 4.12 -1.19 -4.80
CA ILE A 25 3.84 0.18 -4.41
C ILE A 25 4.15 0.40 -2.91
N ILE A 26 3.67 -0.51 -2.07
CA ILE A 26 3.90 -0.43 -0.62
C ILE A 26 5.40 -0.48 -0.32
N GLN A 27 6.13 -1.35 -1.00
CA GLN A 27 7.58 -1.46 -0.83
C GLN A 27 8.29 -0.15 -1.17
N MET A 28 7.87 0.53 -2.25
CA MET A 28 8.40 1.84 -2.60
C MET A 28 8.12 2.88 -1.50
N LEU A 29 6.94 2.83 -0.90
CA LEU A 29 6.54 3.75 0.17
C LEU A 29 7.25 3.45 1.50
N ILE A 30 7.67 2.21 1.73
CA ILE A 30 8.52 1.86 2.85
C ILE A 30 9.89 2.53 2.70
N GLU A 31 10.46 2.50 1.50
CA GLU A 31 11.78 3.06 1.23
C GLU A 31 11.80 4.59 1.22
N HIS A 32 10.80 5.20 0.61
CA HIS A 32 10.81 6.64 0.32
C HIS A 32 9.83 7.46 1.17
N LYS A 33 9.13 6.83 2.09
CA LYS A 33 8.14 7.43 3.00
C LYS A 33 6.92 8.00 2.30
N GLU A 34 7.08 8.83 1.28
CA GLU A 34 5.98 9.36 0.49
C GLU A 34 6.41 9.53 -0.96
N LEU A 35 5.48 9.33 -1.89
CA LEU A 35 5.73 9.45 -3.33
C LEU A 35 4.49 9.97 -4.03
N ASN A 36 4.70 10.75 -5.09
CA ASN A 36 3.60 11.15 -5.97
C ASN A 36 3.31 10.05 -7.00
N VAL A 37 2.14 10.12 -7.62
CA VAL A 37 1.67 9.11 -8.59
C VAL A 37 2.65 8.99 -9.77
N SER A 38 3.15 10.12 -10.25
CA SER A 38 4.05 10.16 -11.40
C SER A 38 5.32 9.35 -11.16
N THR A 39 5.95 9.52 -10.01
CA THR A 39 7.15 8.76 -9.65
C THR A 39 6.86 7.28 -9.57
N ILE A 40 5.71 6.91 -9.01
CA ILE A 40 5.33 5.50 -8.83
C ILE A 40 5.13 4.81 -10.19
N TYR A 41 4.28 5.36 -11.06
CA TYR A 41 3.99 4.66 -12.32
C TYR A 41 5.18 4.64 -13.26
N LYS A 42 6.02 5.67 -13.24
CA LYS A 42 7.25 5.69 -14.05
C LYS A 42 8.26 4.65 -13.56
N SER A 43 8.47 4.56 -12.25
CA SER A 43 9.39 3.58 -11.66
C SER A 43 8.97 2.14 -11.92
N LEU A 44 7.67 1.89 -11.93
CA LEU A 44 7.13 0.54 -12.14
C LEU A 44 6.87 0.23 -13.62
N ASN A 45 7.11 1.20 -14.51
CA ASN A 45 6.81 1.07 -15.93
C ASN A 45 5.38 0.60 -16.15
N ALA A 46 4.44 1.22 -15.44
CA ALA A 46 3.03 0.88 -15.48
C ALA A 46 2.20 2.07 -15.96
N GLU A 47 0.99 1.83 -16.38
CA GLU A 47 0.09 2.90 -16.80
C GLU A 47 -0.39 3.73 -15.61
N GLN A 48 -0.49 5.04 -15.80
CA GLN A 48 -0.92 5.96 -14.75
C GLN A 48 -2.29 5.59 -14.21
N SER A 49 -3.24 5.27 -15.07
CA SER A 49 -4.61 4.93 -14.65
C SER A 49 -4.65 3.69 -13.77
N LEU A 50 -3.82 2.70 -14.07
CA LEU A 50 -3.73 1.48 -13.29
C LEU A 50 -3.16 1.77 -11.89
N ILE A 51 -2.08 2.52 -11.83
CA ILE A 51 -1.47 2.90 -10.54
C ILE A 51 -2.44 3.74 -9.71
N SER A 52 -3.09 4.73 -10.33
CA SER A 52 -4.09 5.56 -9.65
C SER A 52 -5.23 4.73 -9.07
N HIS A 53 -5.70 3.73 -9.81
CA HIS A 53 -6.74 2.82 -9.34
C HIS A 53 -6.31 2.08 -8.06
N HIS A 54 -5.09 1.54 -8.06
CA HIS A 54 -4.56 0.84 -6.90
C HIS A 54 -4.36 1.77 -5.70
N LEU A 55 -3.82 2.96 -5.93
CA LEU A 55 -3.59 3.94 -4.87
C LEU A 55 -4.90 4.40 -4.23
N ILE A 56 -5.91 4.73 -5.04
CA ILE A 56 -7.22 5.15 -4.56
C ILE A 56 -7.90 4.03 -3.78
N ASN A 57 -7.83 2.80 -4.29
CA ASN A 57 -8.40 1.64 -3.60
C ASN A 57 -7.78 1.44 -2.22
N MET A 58 -6.45 1.46 -2.12
CA MET A 58 -5.76 1.31 -0.85
C MET A 58 -6.01 2.48 0.10
N ARG A 59 -6.17 3.69 -0.44
CA ARG A 59 -6.55 4.85 0.36
C ARG A 59 -7.95 4.71 0.94
N ASP A 60 -8.90 4.28 0.13
CA ASP A 60 -10.29 4.07 0.56
C ASP A 60 -10.37 3.04 1.69
N LYS A 61 -9.44 2.10 1.73
CA LYS A 61 -9.38 1.06 2.76
C LYS A 61 -8.55 1.46 3.98
N GLY A 62 -8.04 2.69 4.02
CA GLY A 62 -7.28 3.20 5.15
C GLY A 62 -5.83 2.74 5.21
N ILE A 63 -5.32 2.11 4.16
CA ILE A 63 -3.93 1.64 4.09
C ILE A 63 -3.00 2.78 3.75
N LEU A 64 -3.44 3.65 2.84
CA LEU A 64 -2.70 4.83 2.41
C LEU A 64 -3.51 6.10 2.72
N ASP A 65 -2.79 7.20 2.81
CA ASP A 65 -3.39 8.54 2.83
C ASP A 65 -2.55 9.48 1.97
N ILE A 66 -2.99 10.70 1.82
CA ILE A 66 -2.34 11.68 0.96
C ILE A 66 -1.96 12.93 1.74
N ARG A 67 -0.91 13.59 1.24
CA ARG A 67 -0.50 14.92 1.63
C ARG A 67 -0.45 15.79 0.37
N ARG A 68 -1.06 16.96 0.41
CA ARG A 68 -1.03 17.91 -0.70
C ARG A 68 0.05 18.94 -0.47
N SER A 69 0.81 19.24 -1.53
CA SER A 69 1.79 20.32 -1.54
C SER A 69 1.73 21.00 -2.90
N GLY A 70 1.06 22.17 -2.94
CA GLY A 70 0.78 22.84 -4.21
C GLY A 70 -0.07 21.98 -5.13
N LYS A 71 0.44 21.70 -6.32
CA LYS A 71 -0.24 20.84 -7.31
C LYS A 71 0.07 19.35 -7.11
N ASN A 72 0.99 19.04 -6.20
CA ASN A 72 1.46 17.67 -5.99
C ASN A 72 0.66 16.98 -4.92
N ILE A 73 0.38 15.70 -5.15
CA ILE A 73 -0.27 14.82 -4.18
C ILE A 73 0.70 13.68 -3.90
N TYR A 74 1.06 13.53 -2.63
CA TYR A 74 1.96 12.49 -2.16
C TYR A 74 1.17 11.45 -1.38
N TYR A 75 1.37 10.18 -1.71
CA TYR A 75 0.81 9.06 -0.99
C TYR A 75 1.80 8.55 0.04
N PHE A 76 1.30 8.08 1.18
CA PHE A 76 2.12 7.49 2.24
C PHE A 76 1.33 6.41 2.99
N LEU A 77 2.06 5.52 3.66
CA LEU A 77 1.45 4.48 4.50
C LEU A 77 0.94 5.10 5.79
N VAL A 78 -0.31 4.79 6.14
CA VAL A 78 -0.95 5.31 7.36
C VAL A 78 -0.34 4.69 8.61
N ASP A 79 0.03 3.41 8.54
CA ASP A 79 0.50 2.66 9.69
C ASP A 79 1.65 1.75 9.28
N THR A 80 2.58 1.52 10.21
CA THR A 80 3.71 0.61 9.97
C THR A 80 3.31 -0.86 9.96
N ALA A 81 2.11 -1.20 10.39
CA ALA A 81 1.63 -2.58 10.45
C ALA A 81 1.73 -3.29 9.10
N ILE A 82 1.37 -2.61 8.02
CA ILE A 82 1.42 -3.19 6.66
C ILE A 82 2.87 -3.46 6.25
N SER A 83 3.78 -2.50 6.50
CA SER A 83 5.19 -2.72 6.21
C SER A 83 5.77 -3.84 7.05
N ASP A 84 5.40 -3.93 8.32
CA ASP A 84 5.85 -4.99 9.22
C ASP A 84 5.41 -6.38 8.72
N ILE A 85 4.18 -6.51 8.26
CA ILE A 85 3.65 -7.76 7.73
C ILE A 85 4.44 -8.18 6.48
N ILE A 86 4.64 -7.27 5.55
CA ILE A 86 5.36 -7.57 4.29
C ILE A 86 6.81 -7.96 4.58
N LEU A 87 7.49 -7.19 5.42
CA LEU A 87 8.88 -7.47 5.79
C LEU A 87 8.99 -8.80 6.54
N CYS A 88 8.01 -9.11 7.39
CA CYS A 88 7.96 -10.37 8.12
C CYS A 88 7.83 -11.56 7.16
N ILE A 89 6.98 -11.45 6.14
CA ILE A 89 6.85 -12.49 5.11
C ILE A 89 8.17 -12.69 4.36
N TYR A 90 8.84 -11.60 3.98
CA TYR A 90 10.13 -11.68 3.27
C TYR A 90 11.22 -12.38 4.08
N ARG A 91 11.20 -12.23 5.39
CA ARG A 91 12.17 -12.87 6.31
C ARG A 91 11.78 -14.29 6.71
N SER A 92 10.59 -14.73 6.34
CA SER A 92 10.04 -16.02 6.75
C SER A 92 10.56 -17.15 5.87
N LYS A 93 10.36 -18.38 6.35
CA LYS A 93 10.65 -19.59 5.58
C LYS A 93 9.63 -19.85 4.47
N ILE A 94 8.53 -19.11 4.46
CA ILE A 94 7.46 -19.30 3.46
C ILE A 94 7.99 -19.03 2.05
N LEU A 95 8.90 -18.04 1.91
CA LEU A 95 9.46 -17.68 0.60
C LEU A 95 10.75 -18.43 0.25
N ALA A 96 11.26 -19.25 1.16
CA ALA A 96 12.50 -19.96 0.95
C ALA A 96 12.31 -21.16 -0.01
#